data_ecaff888a616f31519333e35c8425358
#
_entry.id   ecaff888a616f31519333e35c8425358
#
_cell.length_a   1.000
_cell.length_b   1.000
_cell.length_c   1.000
_cell.angle_alpha   90.00
_cell.angle_beta   90.00
_cell.angle_gamma   90.00
#
_symmetry.space_group_name_H-M   'P 1'
#
loop_
_entity.id
_entity.type
_entity.pdbx_description
1 polymer ?
#
loop_
_entity_poly.entity_id
_entity_poly.type
_entity_poly.pdbx_seq_one_letter_code
_entity_poly.pdbx_strand_id
1 'polypeptide(L)'
;MGYDLFFLLYGFIICLAYGFSFYLYLLLELAVKKKKEVPDWFYRIGQSMQDRFHRVKLENSTNYAALKQSRFFLRGMLLLGFFSYLFFHVKSRDTFISVLNCGKAQFVICLMMNELTHYWNLGSSPKEKRKYYSPSFAVSGCFIISSVLLLLFAVMIEQLRFHISFP
;
A
#
# COMPACT_ATOMS: atom_id res chain seq x y z
N MET A 1 28.49 13.49 -4.06
CA MET A 1 27.42 14.49 -4.37
C MET A 1 26.29 13.96 -5.24
N GLY A 2 26.53 13.26 -6.35
CA GLY A 2 25.44 12.79 -7.23
C GLY A 2 24.51 11.75 -6.60
N TYR A 3 25.03 10.82 -5.82
CA TYR A 3 24.24 9.76 -5.20
C TYR A 3 23.31 10.28 -4.09
N ASP A 4 23.75 11.26 -3.29
CA ASP A 4 22.95 11.82 -2.21
C ASP A 4 21.71 12.53 -2.76
N LEU A 5 21.86 13.30 -3.84
CA LEU A 5 20.74 13.96 -4.51
C LEU A 5 19.76 12.96 -5.11
N PHE A 6 20.27 11.89 -5.73
CA PHE A 6 19.44 10.81 -6.28
C PHE A 6 18.60 10.13 -5.20
N PHE A 7 19.20 9.77 -4.04
CA PHE A 7 18.46 9.14 -2.94
C PHE A 7 17.44 10.08 -2.32
N LEU A 8 17.76 11.36 -2.22
CA LEU A 8 16.83 12.37 -1.71
C LEU A 8 15.62 12.51 -2.64
N LEU A 9 15.84 12.61 -3.94
CA LEU A 9 14.78 12.68 -4.95
C LEU A 9 13.93 11.40 -4.96
N TYR A 10 14.56 10.22 -4.88
CA TYR A 10 13.83 8.96 -4.85
C TYR A 10 13.00 8.82 -3.58
N GLY A 11 13.55 9.18 -2.42
CA GLY A 11 12.81 9.24 -1.16
C GLY A 11 11.61 10.19 -1.22
N PHE A 12 11.77 11.33 -1.87
CA PHE A 12 10.68 12.27 -2.10
C PHE A 12 9.56 11.68 -2.97
N ILE A 13 9.91 10.95 -4.04
CA ILE A 13 8.94 10.24 -4.89
C ILE A 13 8.15 9.21 -4.07
N ILE A 14 8.81 8.45 -3.19
CA ILE A 14 8.15 7.51 -2.30
C ILE A 14 7.15 8.23 -1.38
N CYS A 15 7.57 9.33 -0.76
CA CYS A 15 6.69 10.12 0.09
C CYS A 15 5.46 10.65 -0.66
N LEU A 16 5.64 11.12 -1.90
CA LEU A 16 4.54 11.56 -2.75
C LEU A 16 3.60 10.40 -3.10
N ALA A 17 4.14 9.22 -3.41
CA ALA A 17 3.34 8.04 -3.73
C ALA A 17 2.47 7.59 -2.54
N TYR A 18 3.04 7.51 -1.34
CA TYR A 18 2.27 7.23 -0.13
C TYR A 18 1.27 8.34 0.21
N GLY A 19 1.68 9.61 0.07
CA GLY A 19 0.81 10.76 0.26
C GLY A 19 -0.40 10.73 -0.68
N PHE A 20 -0.19 10.41 -1.95
CA PHE A 20 -1.26 10.24 -2.92
C PHE A 20 -2.20 9.09 -2.56
N SER A 21 -1.65 7.94 -2.15
CA SER A 21 -2.46 6.79 -1.72
C SER A 21 -3.34 7.14 -0.52
N PHE A 22 -2.80 7.89 0.44
CA PHE A 22 -3.54 8.36 1.60
C PHE A 22 -4.57 9.44 1.23
N TYR A 23 -4.25 10.31 0.28
CA TYR A 23 -5.19 11.29 -0.27
C TYR A 23 -6.42 10.62 -0.88
N LEU A 24 -6.25 9.54 -1.65
CA LEU A 24 -7.37 8.75 -2.19
C LEU A 24 -8.26 8.21 -1.07
N TYR A 25 -7.66 7.70 -0.01
CA TYR A 25 -8.41 7.24 1.15
C TYR A 25 -9.22 8.37 1.81
N LEU A 26 -8.62 9.54 2.01
CA LEU A 26 -9.31 10.70 2.58
C LEU A 26 -10.45 11.20 1.68
N LEU A 27 -10.25 11.21 0.37
CA LEU A 27 -11.33 11.53 -0.58
C LEU A 27 -12.52 10.59 -0.45
N LEU A 28 -12.27 9.29 -0.33
CA LEU A 28 -13.31 8.29 -0.12
C LEU A 28 -14.04 8.52 1.21
N GLU A 29 -13.31 8.82 2.27
CA GLU A 29 -13.90 9.13 3.57
C GLU A 29 -14.77 10.37 3.54
N LEU A 30 -14.31 11.42 2.87
CA LEU A 30 -15.09 12.66 2.70
C LEU A 30 -16.33 12.44 1.83
N ALA A 31 -16.22 11.65 0.76
CA ALA A 31 -17.35 11.31 -0.09
C ALA A 31 -18.45 10.59 0.70
N VAL A 32 -18.08 9.61 1.54
CA VAL A 32 -19.04 8.90 2.39
C VAL A 32 -19.67 9.84 3.43
N LYS A 33 -18.86 10.67 4.11
CA LYS A 33 -19.39 11.63 5.10
C LYS A 33 -20.35 12.64 4.49
N LYS A 34 -20.07 13.13 3.29
CA LYS A 34 -20.89 14.13 2.59
C LYS A 34 -22.00 13.52 1.72
N LYS A 35 -22.13 12.20 1.69
CA LYS A 35 -23.05 11.46 0.82
C LYS A 35 -22.90 11.86 -0.66
N LYS A 36 -21.67 12.15 -1.08
CA LYS A 36 -21.31 12.51 -2.47
C LYS A 36 -20.64 11.34 -3.15
N GLU A 37 -20.73 11.29 -4.46
CA GLU A 37 -19.98 10.35 -5.27
C GLU A 37 -18.50 10.77 -5.32
N VAL A 38 -17.60 9.78 -5.42
CA VAL A 38 -16.19 10.06 -5.69
C VAL A 38 -16.03 10.45 -7.16
N PRO A 39 -15.01 11.26 -7.51
CA PRO A 39 -14.78 11.65 -8.89
C PRO A 39 -14.56 10.45 -9.83
N ASP A 40 -14.99 10.56 -11.09
CA ASP A 40 -14.88 9.50 -12.10
C ASP A 40 -13.43 9.02 -12.30
N TRP A 41 -12.46 9.93 -12.24
CA TRP A 41 -11.05 9.57 -12.37
C TRP A 41 -10.58 8.59 -11.27
N PHE A 42 -11.17 8.65 -10.08
CA PHE A 42 -10.88 7.75 -8.98
C PHE A 42 -11.35 6.31 -9.29
N TYR A 43 -12.56 6.16 -9.85
CA TYR A 43 -13.04 4.87 -10.34
C TYR A 43 -12.16 4.33 -11.47
N ARG A 44 -11.74 5.20 -12.40
CA ARG A 44 -10.86 4.80 -13.52
C ARG A 44 -9.51 4.26 -13.05
N ILE A 45 -8.93 4.80 -11.97
CA ILE A 45 -7.69 4.25 -11.38
C ILE A 45 -7.92 2.80 -10.95
N GLY A 46 -8.99 2.51 -10.20
CA GLY A 46 -9.30 1.15 -9.78
C GLY A 46 -9.55 0.19 -10.95
N GLN A 47 -10.28 0.64 -11.96
CA GLN A 47 -10.53 -0.13 -13.18
C GLN A 47 -9.25 -0.40 -13.98
N SER A 48 -8.42 0.61 -14.18
CA SER A 48 -7.15 0.47 -14.90
C SER A 48 -6.19 -0.52 -14.21
N MET A 49 -6.21 -0.56 -12.88
CA MET A 49 -5.45 -1.55 -12.13
C MET A 49 -6.03 -2.95 -12.29
N GLN A 50 -7.36 -3.10 -12.33
CA GLN A 50 -8.01 -4.38 -12.59
C GLN A 50 -7.61 -4.96 -13.94
N ASP A 51 -7.67 -4.18 -15.00
CA ASP A 51 -7.36 -4.63 -16.35
C ASP A 51 -5.94 -5.20 -16.47
N ARG A 52 -5.02 -4.71 -15.66
CA ARG A 52 -3.64 -5.22 -15.59
C ARG A 52 -3.50 -6.50 -14.76
N PHE A 53 -4.32 -6.67 -13.74
CA PHE A 53 -4.22 -7.79 -12.80
C PHE A 53 -5.19 -8.95 -13.08
N HIS A 54 -6.08 -8.85 -14.04
CA HIS A 54 -7.01 -9.88 -14.62
C HIS A 54 -7.76 -10.83 -13.65
N ARG A 55 -7.67 -10.66 -12.33
CA ARG A 55 -8.16 -11.67 -11.37
C ARG A 55 -9.31 -11.22 -10.49
N VAL A 56 -9.73 -9.99 -10.59
CA VAL A 56 -10.65 -9.41 -9.62
C VAL A 56 -11.86 -8.82 -10.29
N LYS A 57 -13.05 -9.30 -9.93
CA LYS A 57 -14.31 -8.71 -10.39
C LYS A 57 -14.57 -7.43 -9.58
N LEU A 58 -14.52 -6.27 -10.23
CA LEU A 58 -14.94 -5.01 -9.64
C LEU A 58 -16.47 -4.92 -9.67
N GLU A 59 -17.06 -4.50 -8.56
CA GLU A 59 -18.48 -4.19 -8.49
C GLU A 59 -18.68 -2.68 -8.34
N ASN A 60 -19.72 -2.18 -9.00
CA ASN A 60 -20.26 -0.86 -8.73
C ASN A 60 -21.00 -0.92 -7.40
N SER A 61 -20.33 -0.51 -6.33
CA SER A 61 -20.85 -0.58 -4.98
C SER A 61 -20.94 0.78 -4.34
N THR A 62 -21.63 0.81 -3.22
CA THR A 62 -21.70 2.01 -2.39
C THR A 62 -20.31 2.40 -1.88
N ASN A 63 -19.99 3.68 -1.90
CA ASN A 63 -18.74 4.21 -1.35
C ASN A 63 -18.49 3.79 0.11
N TYR A 64 -19.55 3.47 0.86
CA TYR A 64 -19.45 2.96 2.23
C TYR A 64 -18.77 1.59 2.33
N ALA A 65 -19.10 0.66 1.44
CA ALA A 65 -18.46 -0.66 1.42
C ALA A 65 -16.97 -0.55 1.03
N ALA A 66 -16.65 0.30 0.04
CA ALA A 66 -15.28 0.60 -0.35
C ALA A 66 -14.50 1.23 0.81
N LEU A 67 -15.10 2.14 1.56
CA LEU A 67 -14.48 2.76 2.74
C LEU A 67 -14.22 1.73 3.85
N LYS A 68 -15.15 0.80 4.10
CA LYS A 68 -14.97 -0.27 5.09
C LYS A 68 -13.77 -1.16 4.73
N GLN A 69 -13.64 -1.55 3.47
CA GLN A 69 -12.49 -2.33 2.99
C GLN A 69 -11.18 -1.54 3.15
N SER A 70 -11.16 -0.27 2.72
CA SER A 70 -9.97 0.58 2.83
C SER A 70 -9.54 0.80 4.28
N ARG A 71 -10.48 0.97 5.20
CA ARG A 71 -10.17 1.08 6.64
C ARG A 71 -9.57 -0.20 7.21
N PHE A 72 -10.11 -1.35 6.85
CA PHE A 72 -9.55 -2.63 7.28
C PHE A 72 -8.12 -2.81 6.76
N PHE A 73 -7.91 -2.55 5.46
CA PHE A 73 -6.59 -2.61 4.84
C PHE A 73 -5.58 -1.69 5.55
N LEU A 74 -5.91 -0.41 5.73
CA LEU A 74 -5.00 0.55 6.37
C LEU A 74 -4.68 0.20 7.82
N ARG A 75 -5.69 -0.19 8.60
CA ARG A 75 -5.46 -0.60 10.00
C ARG A 75 -4.54 -1.80 10.10
N GLY A 76 -4.75 -2.81 9.25
CA GLY A 76 -3.89 -3.97 9.19
C GLY A 76 -2.46 -3.63 8.78
N MET A 77 -2.30 -2.78 7.76
CA MET A 77 -0.98 -2.30 7.34
C MET A 77 -0.23 -1.57 8.45
N LEU A 78 -0.90 -0.66 9.17
CA LEU A 78 -0.28 0.09 10.26
C LEU A 78 0.14 -0.84 11.41
N LEU A 79 -0.75 -1.75 11.83
CA LEU A 79 -0.45 -2.69 12.90
C LEU A 79 0.70 -3.64 12.54
N LEU A 80 0.61 -4.29 11.38
CA LEU A 80 1.65 -5.24 10.95
C LEU A 80 2.97 -4.51 10.66
N GLY A 81 2.93 -3.30 10.10
CA GLY A 81 4.11 -2.47 9.88
C GLY A 81 4.79 -2.09 11.19
N PHE A 82 4.03 -1.70 12.21
CA PHE A 82 4.56 -1.39 13.54
C PHE A 82 5.20 -2.63 14.21
N PHE A 83 4.51 -3.77 14.21
CA PHE A 83 5.08 -5.00 14.76
C PHE A 83 6.31 -5.49 13.97
N SER A 84 6.30 -5.35 12.66
CA SER A 84 7.47 -5.64 11.82
C SER A 84 8.67 -4.77 12.18
N TYR A 85 8.46 -3.47 12.37
CA TYR A 85 9.52 -2.55 12.80
C TYR A 85 10.07 -2.94 14.17
N LEU A 86 9.20 -3.20 15.15
CA LEU A 86 9.63 -3.63 16.49
C LEU A 86 10.46 -4.92 16.44
N PHE A 87 10.01 -5.90 15.65
CA PHE A 87 10.72 -7.18 15.48
C PHE A 87 12.14 -6.97 14.94
N PHE A 88 12.30 -6.18 13.89
CA PHE A 88 13.60 -5.92 13.30
C PHE A 88 14.47 -5.07 14.21
N HIS A 89 13.90 -4.13 14.96
CA HIS A 89 14.63 -3.30 15.90
C HIS A 89 15.16 -4.11 17.09
N VAL A 90 14.36 -5.00 17.65
CA VAL A 90 14.82 -5.90 18.73
C VAL A 90 15.93 -6.83 18.24
N LYS A 91 15.84 -7.32 17.00
CA LYS A 91 16.82 -8.24 16.42
C LYS A 91 18.14 -7.57 16.08
N SER A 92 18.14 -6.39 15.47
CA SER A 92 19.35 -5.72 14.96
C SER A 92 19.93 -4.68 15.92
N ARG A 93 19.11 -4.10 16.80
CA ARG A 93 19.41 -2.94 17.66
C ARG A 93 19.89 -1.72 16.88
N ASP A 94 19.82 -1.73 15.57
CA ASP A 94 20.19 -0.63 14.68
C ASP A 94 18.92 -0.11 14.02
N THR A 95 18.63 1.18 14.24
CA THR A 95 17.43 1.83 13.72
C THR A 95 17.42 1.86 12.20
N PHE A 96 18.56 2.09 11.55
CA PHE A 96 18.63 2.19 10.11
C PHE A 96 18.37 0.83 9.44
N ILE A 97 19.01 -0.23 9.91
CA ILE A 97 18.79 -1.60 9.45
C ILE A 97 17.35 -2.03 9.71
N SER A 98 16.77 -1.64 10.84
CA SER A 98 15.39 -1.93 11.19
C SER A 98 14.41 -1.28 10.20
N VAL A 99 14.65 -0.01 9.85
CA VAL A 99 13.83 0.73 8.87
C VAL A 99 13.94 0.10 7.47
N LEU A 100 15.15 -0.27 7.02
CA LEU A 100 15.34 -0.93 5.72
C LEU A 100 14.61 -2.27 5.65
N ASN A 101 14.75 -3.11 6.67
CA ASN A 101 14.07 -4.41 6.71
C ASN A 101 12.55 -4.27 6.82
N CYS A 102 12.07 -3.29 7.57
CA CYS A 102 10.65 -2.94 7.61
C CYS A 102 10.15 -2.49 6.22
N GLY A 103 10.94 -1.67 5.50
CA GLY A 103 10.62 -1.27 4.13
C GLY A 103 10.48 -2.45 3.18
N LYS A 104 11.35 -3.46 3.27
CA LYS A 104 11.23 -4.70 2.48
C LYS A 104 9.97 -5.50 2.85
N ALA A 105 9.68 -5.62 4.15
CA ALA A 105 8.51 -6.32 4.65
C ALA A 105 7.19 -5.62 4.25
N GLN A 106 7.22 -4.31 4.09
CA GLN A 106 6.03 -3.50 3.79
C GLN A 106 5.34 -3.93 2.49
N PHE A 107 6.08 -4.33 1.47
CA PHE A 107 5.50 -4.85 0.23
C PHE A 107 4.72 -6.15 0.47
N VAL A 108 5.30 -7.09 1.21
CA VAL A 108 4.64 -8.36 1.55
C VAL A 108 3.39 -8.09 2.39
N ILE A 109 3.49 -7.19 3.38
CA ILE A 109 2.37 -6.78 4.23
C ILE A 109 1.24 -6.17 3.38
N CYS A 110 1.56 -5.31 2.41
CA CYS A 110 0.56 -4.75 1.50
C CYS A 110 -0.16 -5.82 0.69
N LEU A 111 0.56 -6.79 0.13
CA LEU A 111 -0.03 -7.89 -0.61
C LEU A 111 -0.93 -8.75 0.28
N MET A 112 -0.44 -9.14 1.46
CA MET A 112 -1.22 -9.92 2.43
C MET A 112 -2.49 -9.19 2.85
N MET A 113 -2.39 -7.90 3.17
CA MET A 113 -3.55 -7.10 3.57
C MET A 113 -4.54 -6.90 2.43
N ASN A 114 -4.03 -6.78 1.20
CA ASN A 114 -4.87 -6.71 0.02
C ASN A 114 -5.70 -7.98 -0.15
N GLU A 115 -5.10 -9.16 -0.03
CA GLU A 115 -5.79 -10.45 -0.10
C GLU A 115 -6.73 -10.67 1.10
N LEU A 116 -6.29 -10.37 2.32
CA LEU A 116 -7.12 -10.48 3.53
C LEU A 116 -8.35 -9.55 3.46
N THR A 117 -8.20 -8.36 2.88
CA THR A 117 -9.33 -7.44 2.67
C THR A 117 -10.40 -8.05 1.76
N HIS A 118 -9.99 -8.87 0.79
CA HIS A 118 -10.92 -9.64 -0.03
C HIS A 118 -11.71 -10.66 0.78
N TYR A 119 -11.01 -11.43 1.62
CA TYR A 119 -11.64 -12.54 2.34
C TYR A 119 -12.52 -12.06 3.51
N TRP A 120 -12.10 -11.02 4.21
CA TRP A 120 -12.74 -10.60 5.46
C TRP A 120 -14.06 -9.85 5.28
N ASN A 121 -14.23 -9.10 4.19
CA ASN A 121 -15.47 -8.36 3.97
C ASN A 121 -16.67 -9.20 3.49
N LEU A 122 -16.48 -10.50 3.39
CA LEU A 122 -17.34 -11.44 2.70
C LEU A 122 -18.18 -12.31 3.63
N GLY A 123 -18.52 -11.86 4.76
CA GLY A 123 -19.24 -12.57 5.82
C GLY A 123 -20.45 -13.44 5.44
N SER A 124 -20.66 -13.86 4.19
CA SER A 124 -21.91 -14.53 3.87
C SER A 124 -21.92 -15.64 2.84
N SER A 125 -20.98 -15.84 1.96
CA SER A 125 -21.00 -17.09 1.18
C SER A 125 -19.70 -17.46 0.46
N PRO A 126 -19.40 -18.76 0.29
CA PRO A 126 -18.19 -19.22 -0.42
C PRO A 126 -18.15 -18.85 -1.91
N LYS A 127 -19.29 -18.58 -2.55
CA LYS A 127 -19.40 -18.25 -3.97
C LYS A 127 -19.20 -16.76 -4.28
N GLU A 128 -19.37 -15.89 -3.29
CA GLU A 128 -19.21 -14.44 -3.45
C GLU A 128 -17.81 -13.92 -3.09
N LYS A 129 -16.90 -14.81 -2.80
CA LYS A 129 -15.55 -14.55 -2.32
C LYS A 129 -14.69 -13.91 -3.40
N ARG A 130 -14.63 -12.67 -3.54
CA ARG A 130 -13.69 -11.84 -4.32
C ARG A 130 -14.39 -10.64 -4.97
N LYS A 131 -15.09 -9.87 -4.16
CA LYS A 131 -15.65 -8.60 -4.63
C LYS A 131 -14.76 -7.45 -4.18
N TYR A 132 -14.09 -6.81 -5.10
CA TYR A 132 -13.46 -5.53 -4.86
C TYR A 132 -14.35 -4.41 -5.31
N TYR A 133 -14.36 -3.40 -4.52
CA TYR A 133 -15.00 -2.15 -4.89
C TYR A 133 -13.97 -1.26 -5.53
N SER A 134 -14.24 -0.74 -6.71
CA SER A 134 -13.30 0.04 -7.51
C SER A 134 -12.53 1.11 -6.70
N PRO A 135 -13.16 1.95 -5.86
CA PRO A 135 -12.42 2.91 -5.05
C PRO A 135 -11.50 2.28 -4.01
N SER A 136 -11.90 1.16 -3.40
CA SER A 136 -11.04 0.44 -2.44
C SER A 136 -9.83 -0.15 -3.14
N PHE A 137 -10.02 -0.70 -4.33
CA PHE A 137 -8.95 -1.25 -5.13
C PHE A 137 -7.96 -0.17 -5.60
N ALA A 138 -8.44 1.03 -5.93
CA ALA A 138 -7.56 2.17 -6.23
C ALA A 138 -6.68 2.53 -5.02
N VAL A 139 -7.27 2.60 -3.82
CA VAL A 139 -6.51 2.89 -2.59
C VAL A 139 -5.45 1.82 -2.33
N SER A 140 -5.84 0.54 -2.26
CA SER A 140 -4.91 -0.55 -1.97
C SER A 140 -3.85 -0.72 -3.06
N GLY A 141 -4.22 -0.58 -4.34
CA GLY A 141 -3.31 -0.67 -5.47
C GLY A 141 -2.24 0.44 -5.47
N CYS A 142 -2.62 1.68 -5.14
CA CYS A 142 -1.65 2.77 -4.99
C CYS A 142 -0.69 2.52 -3.82
N PHE A 143 -1.16 1.96 -2.69
CA PHE A 143 -0.29 1.56 -1.59
C PHE A 143 0.66 0.43 -1.97
N ILE A 144 0.21 -0.55 -2.77
CA ILE A 144 1.08 -1.62 -3.30
C ILE A 144 2.18 -1.03 -4.17
N ILE A 145 1.86 -0.12 -5.09
CA ILE A 145 2.84 0.55 -5.95
C ILE A 145 3.84 1.33 -5.10
N SER A 146 3.38 2.09 -4.11
CA SER A 146 4.26 2.82 -3.18
C SER A 146 5.19 1.88 -2.42
N SER A 147 4.70 0.71 -2.03
CA SER A 147 5.48 -0.31 -1.32
C SER A 147 6.50 -1.00 -2.23
N VAL A 148 6.20 -1.18 -3.52
CA VAL A 148 7.20 -1.63 -4.52
C VAL A 148 8.34 -0.62 -4.64
N LEU A 149 8.01 0.68 -4.74
CA LEU A 149 9.03 1.73 -4.80
C LEU A 149 9.92 1.72 -3.54
N LEU A 150 9.32 1.54 -2.37
CA LEU A 150 10.05 1.45 -1.10
C LEU A 150 10.94 0.21 -1.03
N LEU A 151 10.45 -0.95 -1.52
CA LEU A 151 11.24 -2.18 -1.62
C LEU A 151 12.46 -1.99 -2.52
N LEU A 152 12.27 -1.43 -3.71
CA LEU A 152 13.37 -1.16 -4.65
C LEU A 152 14.40 -0.21 -4.03
N PHE A 153 13.96 0.83 -3.34
CA PHE A 153 14.83 1.76 -2.63
C PHE A 153 15.66 1.06 -1.54
N ALA A 154 15.03 0.21 -0.73
CA ALA A 154 15.72 -0.54 0.32
C ALA A 154 16.79 -1.49 -0.27
N VAL A 155 16.47 -2.19 -1.36
CA VAL A 155 17.42 -3.08 -2.05
C VAL A 155 18.59 -2.29 -2.66
N MET A 156 18.31 -1.14 -3.26
CA MET A 156 19.37 -0.28 -3.83
C MET A 156 20.34 0.22 -2.76
N ILE A 157 19.84 0.66 -1.60
CA ILE A 157 20.71 1.10 -0.49
C ILE A 157 21.57 -0.05 0.03
N GLU A 158 21.01 -1.26 0.15
CA GLU A 158 21.81 -2.42 0.57
C GLU A 158 22.93 -2.75 -0.42
N GLN A 159 22.63 -2.78 -1.72
CA GLN A 159 23.64 -3.05 -2.73
C GLN A 159 24.78 -2.02 -2.69
N LEU A 160 24.47 -0.74 -2.49
CA LEU A 160 25.49 0.29 -2.37
C LEU A 160 26.34 0.12 -1.10
N ARG A 161 25.77 -0.28 0.02
CA ARG A 161 26.53 -0.59 1.22
C ARG A 161 27.52 -1.73 1.01
N PHE A 162 27.10 -2.78 0.31
CA PHE A 162 27.99 -3.90 -0.04
C PHE A 162 29.17 -3.45 -0.91
N HIS A 163 28.96 -2.61 -1.90
CA HIS A 163 30.03 -2.10 -2.76
C HIS A 163 31.00 -1.14 -2.07
N ILE A 164 30.56 -0.43 -1.02
CA ILE A 164 31.42 0.48 -0.24
C ILE A 164 32.21 -0.28 0.84
N SER A 165 31.73 -1.45 1.28
CA SER A 165 32.32 -2.23 2.37
C SER A 165 33.39 -3.24 1.94
N PHE A 166 33.65 -3.37 0.64
CA PHE A 166 34.73 -4.20 0.08
C PHE A 166 35.70 -3.30 -0.70
N PRO A 167 36.81 -2.84 -0.06
CA PRO A 167 37.95 -2.35 -0.81
C PRO A 167 38.73 -3.50 -1.45
#